data_769edb1e53f09b5e88a473bc0a3de687
#
_entry.id   769edb1e53f09b5e88a473bc0a3de687
#
_cell.length_a   1.000
_cell.length_b   1.000
_cell.length_c   1.000
_cell.angle_alpha   90.00
_cell.angle_beta   90.00
_cell.angle_gamma   90.00
#
_symmetry.space_group_name_H-M   'P 1'
#
loop_
_entity.id
_entity.type
_entity.pdbx_description
1 polymer ?
#
loop_
_entity_poly.entity_id
_entity_poly.type
_entity_poly.pdbx_seq_one_letter_code
_entity_poly.pdbx_strand_id
1 'polypeptide(L)'
;MVSFTVMEKEQKLRALMQMMGLRLHWYWLAEWAWNSLLTLYTSLLFLIVGLGGEVSFMARSPGTVVLLVLLHAQSLVFLAMLASVFYRKTTLSFMVNSFLICVFAVTGTMLTIAEYTSKAFPTYYFLCAPLAYTRGIYLLTRWAARGAPSWAQLEMQNILGMLVADMIVYLFSALYLDAITPRQFGVSQPPLFFLRPLRRMLRGGSLDSQAPLSYADVDEHEDSDVSSERLLIQELVAGRGGSVAMGSASSAGRVPHSTTVGSTAESSSEELLLESYSLRKVYRAGWLRRSRGDKVAVRNLTLGIRSNECFGLLGPNGAGKSTAISMWTGLFAPTSGRASICGFDMETQMDEIYQRLGVCPQFDILWPLLTVEETLLFYAKLKGVPRHLLAQTVEACLKGVSLVTTKTRRIGRLSGGMQRRVSLAISLIGDPSIIFLDEPTTGLDPETKRNMWTLIGLAKPSRCIVLTTHSMEEADALCGRIGIMAYGSLRCLGTSLHLKHKFGDGDKLDFTCRPGEVEAGKACIRELIPSGQLQDAGTALEGGTQCTMRLPSGADAEAVRLSELFRELDDKASDAGIIEWALRQPSMEEVFLKIARASEVEQEKLKHEETQKKDRRVLNV
;
A
#
# COMPACT_ATOMS: atom_id res chain seq x y z
N MET A 1 -1.87 -4.01 -26.68
CA MET A 1 -0.57 -3.85 -25.99
C MET A 1 -0.62 -2.71 -24.95
N VAL A 2 -0.49 -1.45 -25.34
CA VAL A 2 -0.43 -0.30 -24.39
C VAL A 2 -1.62 -0.29 -23.42
N SER A 3 -2.83 -0.54 -23.89
CA SER A 3 -4.04 -0.49 -23.06
C SER A 3 -4.07 -1.53 -21.94
N PHE A 4 -3.48 -2.71 -22.12
CA PHE A 4 -3.43 -3.75 -21.10
C PHE A 4 -2.48 -3.36 -19.96
N THR A 5 -1.25 -2.94 -20.28
CA THR A 5 -0.28 -2.46 -19.29
C THR A 5 -0.80 -1.24 -18.52
N VAL A 6 -1.54 -0.35 -19.21
CA VAL A 6 -2.18 0.82 -18.57
C VAL A 6 -3.35 0.40 -17.68
N MET A 7 -4.13 -0.62 -18.06
CA MET A 7 -5.22 -1.19 -17.26
C MET A 7 -4.68 -1.76 -15.94
N GLU A 8 -3.59 -2.51 -15.98
CA GLU A 8 -2.96 -3.03 -14.76
C GLU A 8 -2.46 -1.92 -13.81
N LYS A 9 -1.97 -0.80 -14.39
CA LYS A 9 -1.63 0.41 -13.61
C LYS A 9 -2.88 1.06 -13.00
N GLU A 10 -3.94 1.24 -13.79
CA GLU A 10 -5.20 1.87 -13.38
C GLU A 10 -5.86 1.07 -12.25
N GLN A 11 -5.89 -0.26 -12.36
CA GLN A 11 -6.43 -1.18 -11.36
C GLN A 11 -5.47 -1.47 -10.20
N LYS A 12 -4.29 -0.86 -10.17
CA LYS A 12 -3.25 -1.06 -9.13
C LYS A 12 -2.69 -2.49 -9.02
N LEU A 13 -3.02 -3.38 -9.96
CA LEU A 13 -2.59 -4.79 -9.97
C LEU A 13 -1.07 -4.92 -9.94
N ARG A 14 -0.37 -4.09 -10.72
CA ARG A 14 1.10 -4.07 -10.75
C ARG A 14 1.69 -3.73 -9.37
N ALA A 15 1.10 -2.78 -8.64
CA ALA A 15 1.56 -2.42 -7.30
C ALA A 15 1.37 -3.57 -6.31
N LEU A 16 0.22 -4.24 -6.34
CA LEU A 16 -0.03 -5.40 -5.51
C LEU A 16 0.93 -6.55 -5.82
N MET A 17 1.16 -6.86 -7.12
CA MET A 17 2.14 -7.87 -7.52
C MET A 17 3.55 -7.56 -7.01
N GLN A 18 3.98 -6.29 -7.04
CA GLN A 18 5.28 -5.88 -6.49
C GLN A 18 5.35 -6.08 -4.97
N MET A 19 4.33 -5.69 -4.21
CA MET A 19 4.27 -5.95 -2.77
C MET A 19 4.25 -7.44 -2.44
N MET A 20 3.75 -8.28 -3.35
CA MET A 20 3.74 -9.74 -3.21
C MET A 20 5.02 -10.40 -3.76
N GLY A 21 6.08 -9.62 -4.07
CA GLY A 21 7.41 -10.12 -4.42
C GLY A 21 7.76 -10.10 -5.90
N LEU A 22 6.94 -9.50 -6.79
CA LEU A 22 7.28 -9.38 -8.21
C LEU A 22 8.41 -8.37 -8.41
N ARG A 23 9.56 -8.82 -8.89
CA ARG A 23 10.66 -7.95 -9.31
C ARG A 23 10.33 -7.29 -10.66
N LEU A 24 10.55 -5.98 -10.75
CA LEU A 24 10.15 -5.15 -11.87
C LEU A 24 10.74 -5.59 -13.22
N HIS A 25 11.97 -6.10 -13.24
CA HIS A 25 12.60 -6.57 -14.47
C HIS A 25 11.91 -7.82 -15.06
N TRP A 26 11.41 -8.73 -14.22
CA TRP A 26 10.62 -9.88 -14.68
C TRP A 26 9.26 -9.46 -15.25
N TYR A 27 8.64 -8.44 -14.67
CA TYR A 27 7.41 -7.88 -15.21
C TYR A 27 7.61 -7.36 -16.63
N TRP A 28 8.64 -6.54 -16.86
CA TRP A 28 8.92 -5.98 -18.19
C TRP A 28 9.37 -7.06 -19.20
N LEU A 29 10.09 -8.09 -18.73
CA LEU A 29 10.48 -9.22 -19.59
C LEU A 29 9.26 -10.03 -20.04
N ALA A 30 8.33 -10.32 -19.13
CA ALA A 30 7.10 -11.04 -19.45
C ALA A 30 6.21 -10.24 -20.41
N GLU A 31 6.08 -8.93 -20.19
CA GLU A 31 5.32 -8.03 -21.05
C GLU A 31 5.93 -7.97 -22.46
N TRP A 32 7.25 -7.84 -22.55
CA TRP A 32 7.97 -7.90 -23.82
C TRP A 32 7.77 -9.24 -24.52
N ALA A 33 7.98 -10.34 -23.83
CA ALA A 33 7.88 -11.68 -24.42
C ALA A 33 6.47 -11.97 -24.96
N TRP A 34 5.43 -11.63 -24.21
CA TRP A 34 4.04 -11.80 -24.63
C TRP A 34 3.70 -10.96 -25.85
N ASN A 35 4.03 -9.67 -25.82
CA ASN A 35 3.75 -8.76 -26.93
C ASN A 35 4.58 -9.11 -28.17
N SER A 36 5.83 -9.57 -28.00
CA SER A 36 6.67 -10.04 -29.11
C SER A 36 6.08 -11.30 -29.76
N LEU A 37 5.59 -12.26 -28.97
CA LEU A 37 4.93 -13.44 -29.51
C LEU A 37 3.70 -13.08 -30.34
N LEU A 38 2.86 -12.15 -29.85
CA LEU A 38 1.67 -11.69 -30.54
C LEU A 38 2.00 -10.96 -31.84
N THR A 39 3.02 -10.07 -31.84
CA THR A 39 3.45 -9.35 -33.02
C THR A 39 4.14 -10.24 -34.04
N LEU A 40 4.92 -11.22 -33.60
CA LEU A 40 5.50 -12.23 -34.49
C LEU A 40 4.42 -13.08 -35.17
N TYR A 41 3.39 -13.48 -34.41
CA TYR A 41 2.25 -14.22 -34.98
C TYR A 41 1.53 -13.40 -36.07
N THR A 42 1.21 -12.13 -35.80
CA THR A 42 0.56 -11.25 -36.80
C THR A 42 1.47 -10.97 -37.99
N SER A 43 2.78 -10.81 -37.79
CA SER A 43 3.77 -10.64 -38.84
C SER A 43 3.90 -11.88 -39.74
N LEU A 44 3.87 -13.07 -39.12
CA LEU A 44 3.90 -14.33 -39.85
C LEU A 44 2.67 -14.50 -40.75
N LEU A 45 1.47 -14.20 -40.22
CA LEU A 45 0.24 -14.21 -41.03
C LEU A 45 0.32 -13.24 -42.21
N PHE A 46 0.83 -12.01 -41.98
CA PHE A 46 1.03 -11.03 -43.05
C PHE A 46 1.98 -11.56 -44.12
N LEU A 47 3.10 -12.18 -43.76
CA LEU A 47 4.06 -12.76 -44.68
C LEU A 47 3.49 -13.95 -45.46
N ILE A 48 2.75 -14.85 -44.79
CA ILE A 48 2.11 -16.01 -45.45
C ILE A 48 1.10 -15.53 -46.50
N VAL A 49 0.22 -14.59 -46.14
CA VAL A 49 -0.80 -14.06 -47.04
C VAL A 49 -0.14 -13.30 -48.22
N GLY A 50 0.89 -12.53 -47.94
CA GLY A 50 1.57 -11.74 -48.96
C GLY A 50 2.39 -12.59 -49.94
N LEU A 51 3.07 -13.64 -49.45
CA LEU A 51 3.82 -14.57 -50.30
C LEU A 51 2.89 -15.50 -51.09
N GLY A 52 1.81 -16.00 -50.44
CA GLY A 52 0.80 -16.86 -51.06
C GLY A 52 -0.06 -16.13 -52.11
N GLY A 53 -0.26 -14.83 -51.93
CA GLY A 53 -0.95 -13.96 -52.88
C GLY A 53 -0.06 -13.40 -54.03
N GLU A 54 1.17 -13.92 -54.16
CA GLU A 54 2.14 -13.50 -55.19
C GLU A 54 2.36 -11.98 -55.28
N VAL A 55 2.31 -11.28 -54.14
CA VAL A 55 2.54 -9.84 -54.07
C VAL A 55 3.94 -9.52 -54.58
N SER A 56 4.05 -8.80 -55.68
CA SER A 56 5.25 -8.64 -56.50
C SER A 56 6.52 -8.18 -55.75
N PHE A 57 6.39 -7.32 -54.74
CA PHE A 57 7.53 -6.87 -53.94
C PHE A 57 7.99 -7.90 -52.91
N MET A 58 7.09 -8.78 -52.46
CA MET A 58 7.43 -9.88 -51.52
C MET A 58 8.14 -11.01 -52.26
N ALA A 59 7.72 -11.31 -53.50
CA ALA A 59 8.35 -12.36 -54.33
C ALA A 59 9.78 -12.00 -54.78
N ARG A 60 10.03 -10.71 -55.06
CA ARG A 60 11.33 -10.23 -55.58
C ARG A 60 12.45 -10.13 -54.55
N SER A 61 12.12 -9.78 -53.30
CA SER A 61 13.12 -9.58 -52.24
C SER A 61 12.60 -10.10 -50.89
N PRO A 62 12.31 -11.41 -50.75
CA PRO A 62 11.65 -11.95 -49.59
C PRO A 62 12.46 -11.74 -48.27
N GLY A 63 13.79 -11.86 -48.35
CA GLY A 63 14.65 -11.66 -47.16
C GLY A 63 14.61 -10.23 -46.62
N THR A 64 14.60 -9.21 -47.47
CA THR A 64 14.52 -7.81 -47.05
C THR A 64 13.14 -7.49 -46.48
N VAL A 65 12.08 -8.02 -47.07
CA VAL A 65 10.71 -7.87 -46.57
C VAL A 65 10.56 -8.50 -45.19
N VAL A 66 11.02 -9.74 -45.03
CA VAL A 66 10.97 -10.46 -43.74
C VAL A 66 11.73 -9.66 -42.67
N LEU A 67 12.95 -9.21 -42.99
CA LEU A 67 13.77 -8.43 -42.03
C LEU A 67 13.10 -7.11 -41.66
N LEU A 68 12.56 -6.37 -42.63
CA LEU A 68 11.85 -5.10 -42.38
C LEU A 68 10.62 -5.30 -41.49
N VAL A 69 9.79 -6.32 -41.76
CA VAL A 69 8.58 -6.62 -40.99
C VAL A 69 8.92 -7.03 -39.57
N LEU A 70 9.92 -7.90 -39.39
CA LEU A 70 10.32 -8.36 -38.06
C LEU A 70 10.94 -7.24 -37.22
N LEU A 71 11.83 -6.42 -37.79
CA LEU A 71 12.42 -5.29 -37.05
C LEU A 71 11.36 -4.24 -36.68
N HIS A 72 10.45 -3.95 -37.62
CA HIS A 72 9.35 -3.04 -37.33
C HIS A 72 8.42 -3.58 -36.25
N ALA A 73 8.05 -4.88 -36.28
CA ALA A 73 7.22 -5.52 -35.27
C ALA A 73 7.84 -5.38 -33.87
N GLN A 74 9.15 -5.62 -33.74
CA GLN A 74 9.85 -5.47 -32.47
C GLN A 74 9.99 -4.01 -32.03
N SER A 75 10.25 -3.08 -32.95
CA SER A 75 10.31 -1.65 -32.61
C SER A 75 8.97 -1.12 -32.12
N LEU A 76 7.84 -1.61 -32.65
CA LEU A 76 6.50 -1.29 -32.15
C LEU A 76 6.24 -1.81 -30.73
N VAL A 77 6.76 -2.99 -30.36
CA VAL A 77 6.65 -3.50 -28.99
C VAL A 77 7.34 -2.55 -28.02
N PHE A 78 8.57 -2.14 -28.29
CA PHE A 78 9.31 -1.22 -27.43
C PHE A 78 8.70 0.20 -27.42
N LEU A 79 8.18 0.66 -28.54
CA LEU A 79 7.43 1.92 -28.61
C LEU A 79 6.15 1.85 -27.76
N ALA A 80 5.44 0.72 -27.77
CA ALA A 80 4.27 0.50 -26.94
C ALA A 80 4.62 0.47 -25.44
N MET A 81 5.74 -0.16 -25.05
CA MET A 81 6.27 -0.11 -23.69
C MET A 81 6.56 1.34 -23.27
N LEU A 82 7.25 2.11 -24.10
CA LEU A 82 7.54 3.52 -23.86
C LEU A 82 6.25 4.35 -23.71
N ALA A 83 5.31 4.20 -24.64
CA ALA A 83 4.02 4.90 -24.60
C ALA A 83 3.22 4.59 -23.32
N SER A 84 3.26 3.33 -22.85
CA SER A 84 2.56 2.91 -21.63
C SER A 84 2.99 3.67 -20.37
N VAL A 85 4.19 4.26 -20.36
CA VAL A 85 4.69 5.03 -19.21
C VAL A 85 3.90 6.32 -19.01
N PHE A 86 3.48 6.97 -20.11
CA PHE A 86 2.82 8.29 -20.07
C PHE A 86 1.33 8.23 -19.71
N TYR A 87 0.67 7.10 -19.95
CA TYR A 87 -0.76 6.99 -19.73
C TYR A 87 -1.12 6.52 -18.31
N ARG A 88 -2.21 7.11 -17.79
CA ARG A 88 -2.81 6.75 -16.50
C ARG A 88 -4.20 6.13 -16.61
N LYS A 89 -4.90 6.37 -17.73
CA LYS A 89 -6.26 5.85 -17.99
C LYS A 89 -6.26 5.04 -19.26
N THR A 90 -6.90 3.88 -19.21
CA THR A 90 -6.99 2.92 -20.32
C THR A 90 -7.69 3.51 -21.54
N THR A 91 -8.81 4.22 -21.33
CA THR A 91 -9.59 4.84 -22.40
C THR A 91 -8.78 5.89 -23.16
N LEU A 92 -8.06 6.76 -22.43
CA LEU A 92 -7.20 7.79 -23.04
C LEU A 92 -6.05 7.15 -23.83
N SER A 93 -5.44 6.11 -23.29
CA SER A 93 -4.38 5.35 -23.96
C SER A 93 -4.86 4.76 -25.29
N PHE A 94 -6.02 4.14 -25.29
CA PHE A 94 -6.61 3.57 -26.51
C PHE A 94 -6.87 4.64 -27.57
N MET A 95 -7.55 5.73 -27.21
CA MET A 95 -7.88 6.82 -28.14
C MET A 95 -6.64 7.47 -28.76
N VAL A 96 -5.67 7.87 -27.91
CA VAL A 96 -4.48 8.57 -28.37
C VAL A 96 -3.60 7.67 -29.22
N ASN A 97 -3.38 6.41 -28.82
CA ASN A 97 -2.56 5.50 -29.64
C ASN A 97 -3.22 5.18 -30.99
N SER A 98 -4.55 4.96 -31.03
CA SER A 98 -5.27 4.75 -32.29
C SER A 98 -5.15 5.97 -33.21
N PHE A 99 -5.32 7.18 -32.66
CA PHE A 99 -5.14 8.42 -33.40
C PHE A 99 -3.70 8.58 -33.92
N LEU A 100 -2.68 8.34 -33.10
CA LEU A 100 -1.28 8.45 -33.51
C LEU A 100 -0.92 7.45 -34.63
N ILE A 101 -1.42 6.21 -34.55
CA ILE A 101 -1.22 5.22 -35.63
C ILE A 101 -1.79 5.74 -36.93
N CYS A 102 -3.00 6.30 -36.94
CA CYS A 102 -3.60 6.90 -38.14
C CYS A 102 -2.77 8.08 -38.64
N VAL A 103 -2.35 8.98 -37.75
CA VAL A 103 -1.54 10.14 -38.11
C VAL A 103 -0.21 9.70 -38.75
N PHE A 104 0.51 8.75 -38.16
CA PHE A 104 1.77 8.26 -38.72
C PHE A 104 1.60 7.55 -40.05
N ALA A 105 0.54 6.76 -40.23
CA ALA A 105 0.25 6.10 -41.49
C ALA A 105 -0.03 7.13 -42.61
N VAL A 106 -0.91 8.11 -42.33
CA VAL A 106 -1.25 9.16 -43.31
C VAL A 106 -0.03 10.04 -43.62
N THR A 107 0.69 10.50 -42.58
CA THR A 107 1.86 11.36 -42.75
C THR A 107 2.97 10.64 -43.52
N GLY A 108 3.26 9.38 -43.18
CA GLY A 108 4.27 8.57 -43.88
C GLY A 108 3.93 8.38 -45.37
N THR A 109 2.65 8.12 -45.66
CA THR A 109 2.18 7.97 -47.05
C THR A 109 2.23 9.31 -47.83
N MET A 110 1.77 10.39 -47.21
CA MET A 110 1.78 11.73 -47.84
C MET A 110 3.19 12.23 -48.12
N LEU A 111 4.10 12.15 -47.15
CA LEU A 111 5.50 12.53 -47.34
C LEU A 111 6.17 11.72 -48.45
N THR A 112 5.90 10.43 -48.52
CA THR A 112 6.44 9.53 -49.54
C THR A 112 5.95 9.90 -50.92
N ILE A 113 4.69 10.27 -51.10
CA ILE A 113 4.07 10.60 -52.37
C ILE A 113 4.42 12.05 -52.83
N ALA A 114 4.29 13.03 -51.92
CA ALA A 114 4.36 14.44 -52.27
C ALA A 114 5.80 14.93 -52.54
N GLU A 115 6.77 14.61 -51.67
CA GLU A 115 8.09 15.23 -51.73
C GLU A 115 9.22 14.27 -52.13
N TYR A 116 9.12 13.00 -51.75
CA TYR A 116 10.25 12.06 -51.80
C TYR A 116 10.07 10.90 -52.78
N THR A 117 9.25 11.07 -53.79
CA THR A 117 9.11 10.04 -54.86
C THR A 117 10.42 9.74 -55.60
N SER A 118 11.27 10.74 -55.76
CA SER A 118 12.55 10.66 -56.52
C SER A 118 13.80 10.94 -55.68
N LYS A 119 13.64 11.27 -54.39
CA LYS A 119 14.73 11.62 -53.46
C LYS A 119 14.74 10.74 -52.24
N ALA A 120 15.91 10.61 -51.61
CA ALA A 120 16.03 9.93 -50.32
C ALA A 120 15.44 10.77 -49.17
N PHE A 121 14.84 10.10 -48.16
CA PHE A 121 14.43 10.75 -46.93
C PHE A 121 15.66 11.21 -46.13
N PRO A 122 15.59 12.37 -45.46
CA PRO A 122 16.52 12.72 -44.42
C PRO A 122 16.48 11.68 -43.29
N THR A 123 17.63 11.25 -42.78
CA THR A 123 17.78 10.14 -41.84
C THR A 123 17.01 10.36 -40.51
N TYR A 124 16.79 11.61 -40.12
CA TYR A 124 16.05 11.93 -38.87
C TYR A 124 14.56 11.56 -38.92
N TYR A 125 13.95 11.37 -40.10
CA TYR A 125 12.58 10.85 -40.21
C TYR A 125 12.49 9.40 -39.75
N PHE A 126 13.57 8.66 -39.83
CA PHE A 126 13.61 7.24 -39.42
C PHE A 126 13.70 7.04 -37.91
N LEU A 127 13.84 8.12 -37.09
CA LEU A 127 13.71 8.07 -35.66
C LEU A 127 12.28 7.68 -35.22
N CYS A 128 11.33 7.67 -36.11
CA CYS A 128 9.96 7.24 -35.90
C CYS A 128 9.72 5.92 -36.64
N ALA A 129 9.74 4.81 -35.95
CA ALA A 129 9.63 3.46 -36.52
C ALA A 129 8.44 3.29 -37.51
N PRO A 130 7.21 3.81 -37.26
CA PRO A 130 6.12 3.77 -38.24
C PRO A 130 6.44 4.50 -39.57
N LEU A 131 7.14 5.65 -39.54
CA LEU A 131 7.53 6.37 -40.74
C LEU A 131 8.63 5.62 -41.53
N ALA A 132 9.60 5.07 -40.82
CA ALA A 132 10.63 4.21 -41.38
C ALA A 132 10.03 3.00 -42.11
N TYR A 133 9.05 2.35 -41.49
CA TYR A 133 8.37 1.19 -42.09
C TYR A 133 7.55 1.55 -43.35
N THR A 134 6.74 2.61 -43.30
CA THR A 134 5.94 3.04 -44.47
C THR A 134 6.86 3.38 -45.68
N ARG A 135 7.96 4.03 -45.41
CA ARG A 135 8.98 4.32 -46.45
C ARG A 135 9.65 3.04 -46.95
N GLY A 136 10.00 2.11 -46.07
CA GLY A 136 10.59 0.81 -46.46
C GLY A 136 9.67 0.01 -47.38
N ILE A 137 8.39 -0.08 -47.08
CA ILE A 137 7.40 -0.74 -47.96
C ILE A 137 7.29 -0.03 -49.30
N TYR A 138 7.28 1.31 -49.32
CA TYR A 138 7.25 2.07 -50.58
C TYR A 138 8.48 1.79 -51.44
N LEU A 139 9.67 1.76 -50.89
CA LEU A 139 10.90 1.43 -51.62
C LEU A 139 10.84 0.03 -52.21
N LEU A 140 10.37 -0.96 -51.45
CA LEU A 140 10.21 -2.34 -51.90
C LEU A 140 9.20 -2.46 -53.06
N THR A 141 8.06 -1.77 -52.97
CA THR A 141 7.04 -1.77 -54.03
C THR A 141 7.58 -1.13 -55.31
N ARG A 142 8.35 -0.04 -55.20
CA ARG A 142 8.99 0.63 -56.34
C ARG A 142 10.08 -0.22 -56.99
N TRP A 143 10.90 -0.92 -56.19
CA TRP A 143 11.89 -1.86 -56.69
C TRP A 143 11.26 -2.98 -57.50
N ALA A 144 10.13 -3.48 -57.03
CA ALA A 144 9.39 -4.51 -57.76
C ALA A 144 8.87 -4.01 -59.11
N ALA A 145 8.47 -2.74 -59.22
CA ALA A 145 7.89 -2.17 -60.41
C ALA A 145 8.92 -1.65 -61.45
N ARG A 146 10.01 -0.99 -60.99
CA ARG A 146 10.91 -0.22 -61.88
C ARG A 146 12.41 -0.51 -61.70
N GLY A 147 12.80 -1.43 -60.83
CA GLY A 147 14.18 -1.67 -60.40
C GLY A 147 14.66 -0.72 -59.30
N ALA A 148 15.75 -1.08 -58.63
CA ALA A 148 16.29 -0.31 -57.50
C ALA A 148 17.30 0.75 -58.00
N PRO A 149 17.04 2.06 -57.81
CA PRO A 149 18.06 3.08 -57.97
C PRO A 149 19.13 2.96 -56.88
N SER A 150 20.37 3.35 -57.17
CA SER A 150 21.52 3.22 -56.28
C SER A 150 21.31 3.86 -54.89
N TRP A 151 20.66 5.02 -54.83
CA TRP A 151 20.34 5.72 -53.59
C TRP A 151 19.32 4.98 -52.70
N ALA A 152 18.42 4.20 -53.31
CA ALA A 152 17.38 3.51 -52.58
C ALA A 152 17.91 2.28 -51.82
N GLN A 153 18.98 1.65 -52.28
CA GLN A 153 19.64 0.56 -51.54
C GLN A 153 20.28 1.08 -50.24
N LEU A 154 20.99 2.22 -50.34
CA LEU A 154 21.57 2.88 -49.16
C LEU A 154 20.51 3.35 -48.20
N GLU A 155 19.40 3.91 -48.69
CA GLU A 155 18.28 4.33 -47.86
C GLU A 155 17.64 3.14 -47.13
N MET A 156 17.48 1.98 -47.76
CA MET A 156 16.98 0.77 -47.13
C MET A 156 17.90 0.28 -46.00
N GLN A 157 19.21 0.31 -46.21
CA GLN A 157 20.18 -0.03 -45.17
C GLN A 157 20.06 0.93 -43.96
N ASN A 158 19.90 2.23 -44.24
CA ASN A 158 19.68 3.23 -43.20
C ASN A 158 18.37 2.99 -42.45
N ILE A 159 17.27 2.64 -43.13
CA ILE A 159 15.99 2.29 -42.50
C ILE A 159 16.16 1.09 -41.55
N LEU A 160 16.77 0.01 -42.00
CA LEU A 160 17.00 -1.18 -41.19
C LEU A 160 17.90 -0.89 -39.97
N GLY A 161 18.97 -0.11 -40.19
CA GLY A 161 19.87 0.31 -39.12
C GLY A 161 19.18 1.19 -38.07
N MET A 162 18.35 2.14 -38.53
CA MET A 162 17.59 3.02 -37.63
C MET A 162 16.50 2.26 -36.84
N LEU A 163 15.82 1.28 -37.46
CA LEU A 163 14.87 0.45 -36.71
C LEU A 163 15.53 -0.31 -35.53
N VAL A 164 16.78 -0.77 -35.72
CA VAL A 164 17.56 -1.38 -34.65
C VAL A 164 17.93 -0.34 -33.59
N ALA A 165 18.35 0.85 -33.98
CA ALA A 165 18.64 1.95 -33.08
C ALA A 165 17.40 2.38 -32.29
N ASP A 166 16.25 2.49 -32.96
CA ASP A 166 14.96 2.80 -32.31
C ASP A 166 14.58 1.79 -31.24
N MET A 167 14.77 0.49 -31.49
CA MET A 167 14.52 -0.55 -30.50
C MET A 167 15.32 -0.30 -29.22
N ILE A 168 16.61 0.03 -29.35
CA ILE A 168 17.50 0.31 -28.24
C ILE A 168 17.04 1.58 -27.50
N VAL A 169 16.81 2.65 -28.24
CA VAL A 169 16.40 3.96 -27.67
C VAL A 169 15.05 3.85 -26.96
N TYR A 170 14.05 3.18 -27.56
CA TYR A 170 12.73 3.02 -26.96
C TYR A 170 12.79 2.16 -25.71
N LEU A 171 13.55 1.05 -25.71
CA LEU A 171 13.73 0.19 -24.55
C LEU A 171 14.37 0.95 -23.37
N PHE A 172 15.53 1.58 -23.61
CA PHE A 172 16.21 2.35 -22.56
C PHE A 172 15.36 3.51 -22.05
N SER A 173 14.69 4.23 -22.96
CA SER A 173 13.79 5.32 -22.58
C SER A 173 12.59 4.82 -21.77
N ALA A 174 12.00 3.68 -22.13
CA ALA A 174 10.88 3.11 -21.41
C ALA A 174 11.29 2.72 -19.97
N LEU A 175 12.39 2.01 -19.80
CA LEU A 175 12.90 1.60 -18.49
C LEU A 175 13.32 2.80 -17.64
N TYR A 176 14.02 3.77 -18.23
CA TYR A 176 14.46 4.97 -17.56
C TYR A 176 13.29 5.85 -17.11
N LEU A 177 12.35 6.15 -18.03
CA LEU A 177 11.18 6.96 -17.71
C LEU A 177 10.25 6.27 -16.73
N ASP A 178 10.07 4.94 -16.82
CA ASP A 178 9.30 4.20 -15.82
C ASP A 178 9.92 4.27 -14.42
N ALA A 179 11.26 4.33 -14.31
CA ALA A 179 11.95 4.48 -13.03
C ALA A 179 11.81 5.89 -12.43
N ILE A 180 11.81 6.95 -13.27
CA ILE A 180 11.81 8.36 -12.81
C ILE A 180 10.41 8.93 -12.68
N THR A 181 9.47 8.52 -13.55
CA THR A 181 8.14 9.12 -13.59
C THR A 181 7.45 8.98 -12.23
N PRO A 182 6.96 10.08 -11.63
CA PRO A 182 6.27 10.01 -10.35
C PRO A 182 5.03 9.14 -10.50
N ARG A 183 5.05 7.99 -9.85
CA ARG A 183 3.97 7.02 -9.83
C ARG A 183 2.94 7.43 -8.78
N GLN A 184 1.69 7.07 -8.99
CA GLN A 184 0.68 7.19 -7.92
C GLN A 184 1.01 6.23 -6.76
N PHE A 185 1.68 5.11 -7.08
CA PHE A 185 2.11 4.06 -6.15
C PHE A 185 3.51 3.58 -6.57
N GLY A 186 4.40 3.45 -5.60
CA GLY A 186 5.79 3.06 -5.79
C GLY A 186 6.78 4.23 -5.65
N VAL A 187 8.03 3.89 -5.30
CA VAL A 187 9.11 4.85 -5.08
C VAL A 187 9.69 5.26 -6.43
N SER A 188 9.55 6.53 -6.83
CA SER A 188 10.24 7.06 -8.01
C SER A 188 11.73 7.25 -7.71
N GLN A 189 12.58 6.81 -8.63
CA GLN A 189 14.02 6.99 -8.51
C GLN A 189 14.40 8.45 -8.88
N PRO A 190 15.44 9.04 -8.26
CA PRO A 190 15.94 10.34 -8.71
C PRO A 190 16.50 10.25 -10.13
N PRO A 191 16.46 11.34 -10.93
CA PRO A 191 16.88 11.30 -12.34
C PRO A 191 18.29 10.75 -12.59
N LEU A 192 19.19 10.91 -11.63
CA LEU A 192 20.58 10.46 -11.71
C LEU A 192 20.83 9.17 -10.91
N PHE A 193 19.83 8.30 -10.76
CA PHE A 193 19.97 7.07 -9.96
C PHE A 193 21.07 6.13 -10.49
N PHE A 194 21.30 6.11 -11.79
CA PHE A 194 22.34 5.28 -12.44
C PHE A 194 23.77 5.73 -12.09
N LEU A 195 23.96 6.97 -11.58
CA LEU A 195 25.25 7.47 -11.09
C LEU A 195 25.50 7.12 -9.61
N ARG A 196 24.52 6.54 -8.90
CA ARG A 196 24.69 6.15 -7.49
C ARG A 196 25.90 5.23 -7.24
N PRO A 197 26.15 4.16 -8.04
CA PRO A 197 27.30 3.31 -7.84
C PRO A 197 28.62 4.07 -8.03
N LEU A 198 28.69 4.94 -9.05
CA LEU A 198 29.86 5.78 -9.31
C LEU A 198 30.09 6.80 -8.18
N ARG A 199 29.03 7.41 -7.67
CA ARG A 199 29.07 8.34 -6.53
C ARG A 199 29.49 7.64 -5.22
N ARG A 200 29.10 6.38 -5.02
CA ARG A 200 29.57 5.54 -3.90
C ARG A 200 31.06 5.24 -4.02
N MET A 201 31.56 4.93 -5.22
CA MET A 201 32.98 4.72 -5.50
C MET A 201 33.81 5.99 -5.27
N LEU A 202 33.34 7.15 -5.71
CA LEU A 202 34.05 8.44 -5.59
C LEU A 202 34.02 9.01 -4.16
N ARG A 203 33.04 8.68 -3.33
CA ARG A 203 32.93 9.16 -1.94
C ARG A 203 33.60 8.26 -0.89
N GLY A 204 34.34 7.22 -1.31
CA GLY A 204 35.15 6.41 -0.36
C GLY A 204 34.35 5.96 0.85
N GLY A 205 33.34 5.09 0.66
CA GLY A 205 32.80 4.24 1.73
C GLY A 205 32.25 4.89 3.02
N SER A 206 32.21 6.21 3.16
CA SER A 206 31.51 6.81 4.29
C SER A 206 30.01 6.72 4.03
N LEU A 207 29.32 5.86 4.78
CA LEU A 207 27.88 5.96 5.00
C LEU A 207 27.57 7.43 5.25
N ASP A 208 26.76 8.03 4.36
CA ASP A 208 26.17 9.34 4.62
C ASP A 208 25.47 9.21 5.99
N SER A 209 26.16 9.61 7.05
CA SER A 209 25.52 10.01 8.28
C SER A 209 24.69 11.22 7.89
N GLN A 210 23.44 10.94 7.48
CA GLN A 210 22.46 11.98 7.28
C GLN A 210 22.47 12.84 8.53
N ALA A 211 22.47 14.15 8.30
CA ALA A 211 22.46 15.17 9.34
C ALA A 211 21.60 14.71 10.54
N PRO A 212 22.03 14.96 11.76
CA PRO A 212 21.27 14.60 12.95
C PRO A 212 19.85 15.09 12.74
N LEU A 213 18.89 14.15 12.79
CA LEU A 213 17.47 14.46 12.64
C LEU A 213 17.15 15.58 13.63
N SER A 214 16.80 16.74 13.10
CA SER A 214 16.45 17.90 13.91
C SER A 214 15.33 17.47 14.86
N TYR A 215 15.54 17.64 16.15
CA TYR A 215 14.59 17.41 17.24
C TYR A 215 13.32 18.29 17.17
N ALA A 216 13.10 19.01 16.08
CA ALA A 216 12.22 20.16 15.97
C ALA A 216 10.70 19.88 15.88
N ASP A 217 10.26 18.60 15.89
CA ASP A 217 8.84 18.29 15.82
C ASP A 217 8.42 17.26 16.90
N VAL A 218 8.86 17.45 18.14
CA VAL A 218 8.26 16.75 19.29
C VAL A 218 7.01 17.52 19.65
N ASP A 219 5.84 16.89 19.50
CA ASP A 219 4.58 17.47 19.99
C ASP A 219 4.72 17.64 21.51
N GLU A 220 4.63 18.88 22.02
CA GLU A 220 4.73 19.22 23.46
C GLU A 220 3.67 18.49 24.31
N HIS A 221 2.64 17.92 23.69
CA HIS A 221 1.52 17.21 24.30
C HIS A 221 1.48 15.72 23.94
N GLU A 222 2.66 15.09 23.73
CA GLU A 222 2.73 13.66 23.45
C GLU A 222 2.46 12.86 24.72
N ASP A 223 1.62 11.83 24.59
CA ASP A 223 1.29 10.94 25.70
C ASP A 223 2.51 10.18 26.25
N SER A 224 2.53 9.92 27.56
CA SER A 224 3.64 9.23 28.25
C SER A 224 3.97 7.86 27.65
N ASP A 225 2.97 7.10 27.19
CA ASP A 225 3.16 5.78 26.60
C ASP A 225 3.82 5.88 25.22
N VAL A 226 3.46 6.89 24.42
CA VAL A 226 4.06 7.16 23.12
C VAL A 226 5.50 7.63 23.27
N SER A 227 5.78 8.49 24.26
CA SER A 227 7.14 8.95 24.54
C SER A 227 8.03 7.82 25.06
N SER A 228 7.51 6.91 25.89
CA SER A 228 8.22 5.71 26.36
C SER A 228 8.58 4.76 25.22
N GLU A 229 7.63 4.49 24.31
CA GLU A 229 7.85 3.69 23.09
C GLU A 229 8.92 4.32 22.22
N ARG A 230 8.88 5.64 22.05
CA ARG A 230 9.87 6.38 21.27
C ARG A 230 11.28 6.24 21.86
N LEU A 231 11.44 6.37 23.19
CA LEU A 231 12.72 6.21 23.86
C LEU A 231 13.26 4.79 23.67
N LEU A 232 12.42 3.78 23.85
CA LEU A 232 12.78 2.38 23.65
C LEU A 232 13.32 2.12 22.23
N ILE A 233 12.62 2.61 21.21
CA ILE A 233 13.05 2.46 19.80
C ILE A 233 14.34 3.24 19.54
N GLN A 234 14.50 4.43 20.14
CA GLN A 234 15.74 5.21 20.05
C GLN A 234 16.95 4.47 20.61
N GLU A 235 16.82 3.86 21.77
CA GLU A 235 17.89 3.07 22.40
C GLU A 235 18.27 1.85 21.54
N LEU A 236 17.29 1.14 20.99
CA LEU A 236 17.52 0.00 20.10
C LEU A 236 18.26 0.41 18.82
N VAL A 237 17.87 1.52 18.20
CA VAL A 237 18.52 2.05 16.98
C VAL A 237 19.94 2.54 17.29
N ALA A 238 20.16 3.21 18.43
CA ALA A 238 21.48 3.67 18.86
C ALA A 238 22.42 2.51 19.21
N GLY A 239 21.92 1.47 19.89
CA GLY A 239 22.68 0.26 20.22
C GLY A 239 23.16 -0.52 18.99
N ARG A 240 22.37 -0.58 17.93
CA ARG A 240 22.77 -1.20 16.65
C ARG A 240 23.82 -0.36 15.88
N GLY A 241 23.77 0.97 15.98
CA GLY A 241 24.77 1.86 15.36
C GLY A 241 26.17 1.73 15.94
N GLY A 242 26.31 1.35 17.20
CA GLY A 242 27.60 1.12 17.87
C GLY A 242 28.25 -0.23 17.55
N SER A 243 27.48 -1.24 17.16
CA SER A 243 27.97 -2.61 16.88
C SER A 243 28.52 -2.81 15.46
N VAL A 244 28.29 -1.89 14.53
CA VAL A 244 28.74 -2.02 13.12
C VAL A 244 30.20 -1.59 12.93
N ALA A 245 30.84 -1.01 13.94
CA ALA A 245 32.24 -0.56 13.85
C ALA A 245 33.31 -1.65 14.16
N MET A 246 32.90 -2.86 14.61
CA MET A 246 33.83 -3.97 14.85
C MET A 246 33.21 -5.29 14.35
N GLY A 247 33.59 -5.73 13.16
CA GLY A 247 33.26 -7.06 12.68
C GLY A 247 33.21 -7.19 11.17
N SER A 248 34.33 -7.05 10.51
CA SER A 248 34.54 -7.58 9.16
C SER A 248 34.81 -9.09 9.23
N ALA A 249 34.14 -9.83 8.34
CA ALA A 249 34.41 -11.20 7.89
C ALA A 249 33.99 -12.36 8.82
N SER A 250 32.96 -13.10 8.44
CA SER A 250 33.12 -14.42 7.83
C SER A 250 31.80 -15.21 7.73
N SER A 251 31.61 -15.72 6.52
CA SER A 251 31.02 -17.03 6.16
C SER A 251 29.56 -17.36 6.43
N ALA A 252 28.95 -17.59 5.31
CA ALA A 252 27.81 -18.42 4.97
C ALA A 252 27.57 -19.67 5.85
N GLY A 253 26.29 -19.94 6.11
CA GLY A 253 25.73 -21.27 6.15
C GLY A 253 25.82 -21.99 7.49
N ARG A 254 24.68 -22.10 8.18
CA ARG A 254 24.17 -23.37 8.71
C ARG A 254 22.98 -23.14 9.65
N VAL A 255 21.89 -23.77 9.32
CA VAL A 255 20.79 -24.07 10.24
C VAL A 255 21.33 -25.10 11.26
N PRO A 256 21.14 -24.94 12.56
CA PRO A 256 21.25 -26.05 13.49
C PRO A 256 19.87 -26.47 14.00
N HIS A 257 19.44 -27.65 13.60
CA HIS A 257 18.63 -28.50 14.46
C HIS A 257 19.60 -29.12 15.50
N SER A 258 19.35 -28.89 16.77
CA SER A 258 19.50 -29.95 17.77
C SER A 258 19.11 -29.43 19.17
N THR A 259 18.18 -30.15 19.76
CA THR A 259 17.82 -30.33 21.16
C THR A 259 19.01 -30.29 22.12
N THR A 260 18.95 -29.42 23.15
CA THR A 260 19.46 -29.78 24.49
C THR A 260 18.70 -28.99 25.56
N VAL A 261 18.12 -29.73 26.51
CA VAL A 261 17.43 -29.29 27.71
C VAL A 261 18.44 -28.75 28.71
N GLY A 262 18.17 -27.57 29.30
CA GLY A 262 18.99 -27.05 30.40
C GLY A 262 18.52 -25.66 30.83
N SER A 263 17.72 -25.65 31.87
CA SER A 263 17.20 -24.52 32.66
C SER A 263 18.11 -23.30 32.84
N THR A 264 17.62 -22.08 32.62
CA THR A 264 17.42 -20.99 33.63
C THR A 264 17.19 -19.65 32.95
N ALA A 265 16.22 -18.90 33.48
CA ALA A 265 15.96 -17.46 33.26
C ALA A 265 15.58 -17.03 31.82
N GLU A 266 14.29 -17.10 31.54
CA GLU A 266 13.59 -16.46 30.43
C GLU A 266 13.65 -14.93 30.59
N SER A 267 14.61 -14.29 29.93
CA SER A 267 14.41 -12.97 29.37
C SER A 267 14.16 -13.18 27.87
N SER A 268 12.97 -13.56 27.49
CA SER A 268 12.52 -13.58 26.11
C SER A 268 12.51 -12.13 25.59
N SER A 269 13.60 -11.70 25.00
CA SER A 269 13.63 -10.50 24.16
C SER A 269 12.72 -10.80 22.97
N GLU A 270 11.43 -10.51 23.09
CA GLU A 270 10.48 -10.61 22.00
C GLU A 270 11.00 -9.79 20.82
N GLU A 271 11.29 -10.46 19.73
CA GLU A 271 11.88 -9.87 18.55
C GLU A 271 10.91 -8.88 17.90
N LEU A 272 11.35 -7.61 17.72
CA LEU A 272 10.59 -6.60 17.00
C LEU A 272 10.62 -6.93 15.51
N LEU A 273 9.46 -7.18 14.92
CA LEU A 273 9.32 -7.44 13.49
C LEU A 273 9.14 -6.18 12.66
N LEU A 274 8.58 -5.13 13.23
CA LEU A 274 8.50 -3.82 12.60
C LEU A 274 9.07 -2.76 13.55
N GLU A 275 10.02 -1.99 13.07
CA GLU A 275 10.60 -0.86 13.77
C GLU A 275 10.49 0.37 12.87
N SER A 276 9.87 1.42 13.37
CA SER A 276 9.76 2.72 12.67
C SER A 276 10.35 3.80 13.56
N TYR A 277 11.19 4.64 13.00
CA TYR A 277 11.79 5.76 13.71
C TYR A 277 11.56 7.06 12.97
N SER A 278 10.82 7.98 13.58
CA SER A 278 10.54 9.32 13.06
C SER A 278 10.04 9.35 11.61
N LEU A 279 9.21 8.37 11.22
CA LEU A 279 8.66 8.31 9.87
C LEU A 279 7.79 9.53 9.60
N ARG A 280 8.11 10.24 8.50
CA ARG A 280 7.40 11.44 8.05
C ARG A 280 7.02 11.33 6.59
N LYS A 281 5.82 11.80 6.25
CA LYS A 281 5.35 11.89 4.87
C LYS A 281 4.71 13.23 4.58
N VAL A 282 5.30 13.94 3.62
CA VAL A 282 4.79 15.20 3.09
C VAL A 282 4.46 15.04 1.62
N TYR A 283 3.22 15.31 1.24
CA TYR A 283 2.80 15.38 -0.16
C TYR A 283 2.96 16.81 -0.65
N ARG A 284 3.95 17.04 -1.50
CA ARG A 284 4.21 18.36 -2.08
C ARG A 284 3.16 18.69 -3.12
N ALA A 285 2.63 19.92 -3.08
CA ALA A 285 1.75 20.43 -4.11
C ALA A 285 2.53 20.49 -5.44
N GLY A 286 1.99 19.87 -6.50
CA GLY A 286 2.60 19.91 -7.83
C GLY A 286 2.76 21.34 -8.34
N TRP A 287 3.77 21.59 -9.19
CA TRP A 287 4.11 22.91 -9.75
C TRP A 287 2.90 23.70 -10.30
N LEU A 288 1.93 23.02 -10.91
CA LEU A 288 0.69 23.62 -11.44
C LEU A 288 -0.36 23.94 -10.35
N ARG A 289 -0.18 23.49 -9.10
CA ARG A 289 -1.12 23.69 -7.98
C ARG A 289 -0.45 24.32 -6.76
N ARG A 290 0.48 25.21 -6.96
CA ARG A 290 1.23 25.89 -5.88
C ARG A 290 0.36 26.67 -4.87
N SER A 291 -0.90 26.96 -5.22
CA SER A 291 -1.86 27.61 -4.33
C SER A 291 -2.40 26.73 -3.19
N ARG A 292 -2.26 25.39 -3.28
CA ARG A 292 -2.58 24.46 -2.20
C ARG A 292 -1.28 24.05 -1.52
N GLY A 293 -0.92 24.61 -0.41
CA GLY A 293 0.29 24.28 0.35
C GLY A 293 0.58 22.77 0.47
N ASP A 294 1.78 22.41 0.87
CA ASP A 294 2.20 21.01 1.09
C ASP A 294 1.32 20.36 2.18
N LYS A 295 0.87 19.12 1.94
CA LYS A 295 0.06 18.36 2.89
C LYS A 295 0.94 17.39 3.66
N VAL A 296 1.11 17.61 4.96
CA VAL A 296 1.74 16.64 5.87
C VAL A 296 0.72 15.58 6.21
N ALA A 297 0.96 14.33 5.80
CA ALA A 297 0.07 13.20 6.04
C ALA A 297 0.50 12.38 7.27
N VAL A 298 1.81 12.26 7.52
CA VAL A 298 2.40 11.69 8.74
C VAL A 298 3.50 12.63 9.17
N ARG A 299 3.45 13.08 10.43
CA ARG A 299 4.41 14.06 10.98
C ARG A 299 5.63 13.37 11.56
N ASN A 300 5.39 12.50 12.53
CA ASN A 300 6.41 11.75 13.24
C ASN A 300 5.78 10.46 13.73
N LEU A 301 6.15 9.31 13.17
CA LEU A 301 5.64 8.02 13.58
C LEU A 301 6.82 7.16 14.03
N THR A 302 6.92 6.99 15.34
CA THR A 302 7.87 6.09 15.97
C THR A 302 7.09 4.99 16.67
N LEU A 303 7.33 3.74 16.26
CA LEU A 303 6.55 2.59 16.69
C LEU A 303 7.32 1.29 16.48
N GLY A 304 7.30 0.41 17.48
CA GLY A 304 7.78 -0.96 17.39
C GLY A 304 6.64 -1.97 17.50
N ILE A 305 6.62 -3.02 16.67
CA ILE A 305 5.62 -4.08 16.74
C ILE A 305 6.34 -5.42 16.83
N ARG A 306 5.87 -6.27 17.77
CA ARG A 306 6.51 -7.52 18.12
C ARG A 306 5.98 -8.70 17.30
N SER A 307 6.70 -9.82 17.34
CA SER A 307 6.17 -11.10 16.87
C SER A 307 4.93 -11.52 17.66
N ASN A 308 4.06 -12.32 17.06
CA ASN A 308 2.80 -12.80 17.67
C ASN A 308 1.83 -11.69 18.10
N GLU A 309 2.02 -10.47 17.66
CA GLU A 309 1.19 -9.31 17.98
C GLU A 309 0.19 -9.01 16.85
N CYS A 310 -1.06 -8.74 17.23
CA CYS A 310 -2.02 -8.05 16.36
C CYS A 310 -2.11 -6.61 16.84
N PHE A 311 -1.56 -5.70 16.07
CA PHE A 311 -1.51 -4.27 16.37
C PHE A 311 -2.59 -3.53 15.60
N GLY A 312 -3.43 -2.78 16.30
CA GLY A 312 -4.49 -1.96 15.73
C GLY A 312 -4.07 -0.50 15.58
N LEU A 313 -4.11 0.03 14.37
CA LEU A 313 -3.89 1.45 14.10
C LEU A 313 -5.23 2.13 13.82
N LEU A 314 -5.79 2.81 14.83
CA LEU A 314 -7.06 3.51 14.77
C LEU A 314 -6.87 4.98 14.42
N GLY A 315 -7.94 5.60 13.96
CA GLY A 315 -7.98 7.05 13.73
C GLY A 315 -9.08 7.45 12.77
N PRO A 316 -9.49 8.73 12.76
CA PRO A 316 -10.47 9.25 11.83
C PRO A 316 -9.95 9.21 10.38
N ASN A 317 -10.86 9.45 9.43
CA ASN A 317 -10.47 9.56 8.04
C ASN A 317 -9.48 10.71 7.83
N GLY A 318 -8.37 10.44 7.13
CA GLY A 318 -7.30 11.43 6.93
C GLY A 318 -6.28 11.53 8.07
N ALA A 319 -6.37 10.72 9.13
CA ALA A 319 -5.40 10.67 10.23
C ALA A 319 -3.98 10.23 9.82
N GLY A 320 -3.82 9.59 8.66
CA GLY A 320 -2.53 9.13 8.16
C GLY A 320 -2.33 7.61 8.14
N LYS A 321 -3.31 6.80 8.60
CA LYS A 321 -3.25 5.34 8.72
C LYS A 321 -2.81 4.63 7.43
N SER A 322 -3.58 4.79 6.34
CA SER A 322 -3.25 4.17 5.05
C SER A 322 -1.95 4.72 4.44
N THR A 323 -1.55 5.96 4.81
CA THR A 323 -0.24 6.50 4.43
C THR A 323 0.89 5.80 5.18
N ALA A 324 0.71 5.49 6.47
CA ALA A 324 1.67 4.72 7.26
C ALA A 324 1.84 3.31 6.69
N ILE A 325 0.74 2.58 6.43
CA ILE A 325 0.79 1.27 5.75
C ILE A 325 1.47 1.40 4.39
N SER A 326 1.13 2.42 3.59
CA SER A 326 1.73 2.61 2.27
C SER A 326 3.24 2.90 2.32
N MET A 327 3.73 3.51 3.41
CA MET A 327 5.17 3.63 3.65
C MET A 327 5.78 2.29 4.01
N TRP A 328 5.23 1.55 4.98
CA TRP A 328 5.75 0.25 5.41
C TRP A 328 5.73 -0.81 4.30
N THR A 329 4.74 -0.76 3.42
CA THR A 329 4.66 -1.65 2.26
C THR A 329 5.49 -1.19 1.06
N GLY A 330 6.25 -0.08 1.19
CA GLY A 330 7.08 0.45 0.10
C GLY A 330 6.32 1.06 -1.06
N LEU A 331 4.99 1.27 -0.94
CA LEU A 331 4.20 1.99 -1.95
C LEU A 331 4.62 3.45 -2.06
N PHE A 332 5.00 4.06 -0.95
CA PHE A 332 5.52 5.43 -0.91
C PHE A 332 6.82 5.47 -0.10
N ALA A 333 7.84 6.12 -0.64
CA ALA A 333 9.02 6.45 0.16
C ALA A 333 8.63 7.44 1.26
N PRO A 334 9.14 7.29 2.49
CA PRO A 334 9.07 8.33 3.50
C PRO A 334 9.78 9.59 3.01
N THR A 335 9.35 10.76 3.49
CA THR A 335 10.06 12.03 3.21
C THR A 335 11.29 12.15 4.10
N SER A 336 11.21 11.65 5.33
CA SER A 336 12.31 11.50 6.29
C SER A 336 11.97 10.38 7.28
N GLY A 337 12.93 9.98 8.11
CA GLY A 337 12.80 8.87 9.03
C GLY A 337 13.24 7.55 8.41
N ARG A 338 13.28 6.48 9.23
CA ARG A 338 13.72 5.14 8.85
C ARG A 338 12.75 4.10 9.38
N ALA A 339 12.67 2.95 8.71
CA ALA A 339 12.01 1.78 9.26
C ALA A 339 12.71 0.50 8.82
N SER A 340 12.64 -0.51 9.66
CA SER A 340 13.07 -1.88 9.35
C SER A 340 11.91 -2.85 9.55
N ILE A 341 11.85 -3.87 8.71
CA ILE A 341 10.85 -4.93 8.77
C ILE A 341 11.57 -6.27 8.72
N CYS A 342 11.32 -7.13 9.71
CA CYS A 342 12.01 -8.40 9.89
C CYS A 342 13.55 -8.25 9.87
N GLY A 343 14.08 -7.16 10.42
CA GLY A 343 15.50 -6.84 10.46
C GLY A 343 16.08 -6.27 9.15
N PHE A 344 15.26 -6.11 8.09
CA PHE A 344 15.69 -5.55 6.80
C PHE A 344 15.32 -4.07 6.69
N ASP A 345 16.27 -3.26 6.21
CA ASP A 345 16.05 -1.83 6.00
C ASP A 345 15.16 -1.58 4.79
N MET A 346 14.10 -0.80 4.97
CA MET A 346 13.13 -0.47 3.93
C MET A 346 13.70 0.36 2.77
N GLU A 347 14.77 1.12 2.98
CA GLU A 347 15.34 1.93 1.90
C GLU A 347 16.20 1.10 0.94
N THR A 348 16.87 0.08 1.45
CA THR A 348 17.91 -0.66 0.69
C THR A 348 17.55 -2.11 0.39
N GLN A 349 16.68 -2.75 1.21
CA GLN A 349 16.42 -4.20 1.18
C GLN A 349 14.94 -4.54 1.00
N MET A 350 14.19 -3.71 0.25
CA MET A 350 12.76 -3.89 0.09
C MET A 350 12.39 -5.23 -0.59
N ASP A 351 13.24 -5.75 -1.47
CA ASP A 351 13.02 -7.06 -2.13
C ASP A 351 12.98 -8.23 -1.13
N GLU A 352 13.79 -8.17 -0.05
CA GLU A 352 13.79 -9.18 1.03
C GLU A 352 12.56 -9.06 1.92
N ILE A 353 12.11 -7.83 2.14
CA ILE A 353 10.89 -7.54 2.88
C ILE A 353 9.68 -8.11 2.15
N TYR A 354 9.57 -7.93 0.83
CA TYR A 354 8.46 -8.43 0.02
C TYR A 354 8.29 -9.96 0.07
N GLN A 355 9.33 -10.71 0.35
CA GLN A 355 9.23 -12.16 0.52
C GLN A 355 8.50 -12.55 1.83
N ARG A 356 8.63 -11.70 2.86
CA ARG A 356 8.11 -11.92 4.22
C ARG A 356 6.83 -11.16 4.52
N LEU A 357 6.38 -10.35 3.56
CA LEU A 357 5.28 -9.41 3.69
C LEU A 357 3.99 -9.97 3.07
N GLY A 358 2.86 -9.87 3.78
CA GLY A 358 1.51 -10.05 3.24
C GLY A 358 0.75 -8.73 3.26
N VAL A 359 -0.05 -8.44 2.24
CA VAL A 359 -0.84 -7.20 2.18
C VAL A 359 -2.26 -7.49 1.72
N CYS A 360 -3.24 -7.02 2.50
CA CYS A 360 -4.63 -6.92 2.09
C CYS A 360 -5.00 -5.44 2.00
N PRO A 361 -5.06 -4.86 0.80
CA PRO A 361 -5.36 -3.44 0.61
C PRO A 361 -6.83 -3.13 0.91
N GLN A 362 -7.17 -1.85 1.10
CA GLN A 362 -8.53 -1.39 1.40
C GLN A 362 -9.54 -1.77 0.31
N PHE A 363 -9.13 -1.74 -0.96
CA PHE A 363 -9.96 -2.15 -2.10
C PHE A 363 -9.46 -3.47 -2.66
N ASP A 364 -10.39 -4.33 -3.10
CA ASP A 364 -10.05 -5.62 -3.68
C ASP A 364 -9.45 -5.44 -5.07
N ILE A 365 -8.15 -5.73 -5.17
CA ILE A 365 -7.37 -5.59 -6.41
C ILE A 365 -7.22 -6.99 -7.02
N LEU A 366 -8.23 -7.40 -7.79
CA LEU A 366 -8.36 -8.76 -8.32
C LEU A 366 -8.63 -8.76 -9.82
N TRP A 367 -8.20 -9.81 -10.55
CA TRP A 367 -8.56 -10.00 -11.96
C TRP A 367 -9.96 -10.62 -12.08
N PRO A 368 -10.95 -9.90 -12.65
CA PRO A 368 -12.33 -10.40 -12.71
C PRO A 368 -12.52 -11.68 -13.54
N LEU A 369 -11.62 -11.92 -14.51
CA LEU A 369 -11.69 -13.04 -15.45
C LEU A 369 -11.10 -14.34 -14.92
N LEU A 370 -10.19 -14.26 -13.93
CA LEU A 370 -9.59 -15.44 -13.31
C LEU A 370 -10.54 -16.08 -12.31
N THR A 371 -10.39 -17.38 -12.12
CA THR A 371 -11.04 -18.12 -11.04
C THR A 371 -10.33 -17.85 -9.71
N VAL A 372 -10.97 -18.20 -8.59
CA VAL A 372 -10.37 -18.08 -7.26
C VAL A 372 -9.10 -18.92 -7.17
N GLU A 373 -9.15 -20.18 -7.64
CA GLU A 373 -8.03 -21.10 -7.64
C GLU A 373 -6.86 -20.60 -8.48
N GLU A 374 -7.11 -20.11 -9.71
CA GLU A 374 -6.08 -19.54 -10.58
C GLU A 374 -5.42 -18.32 -9.96
N THR A 375 -6.19 -17.47 -9.30
CA THR A 375 -5.66 -16.29 -8.62
C THR A 375 -4.75 -16.67 -7.46
N LEU A 376 -5.19 -17.58 -6.59
CA LEU A 376 -4.36 -18.05 -5.47
C LEU A 376 -3.11 -18.77 -5.97
N LEU A 377 -3.23 -19.60 -7.01
CA LEU A 377 -2.10 -20.29 -7.64
C LEU A 377 -1.09 -19.30 -8.22
N PHE A 378 -1.55 -18.23 -8.86
CA PHE A 378 -0.70 -17.16 -9.38
C PHE A 378 0.13 -16.52 -8.27
N TYR A 379 -0.52 -16.08 -7.17
CA TYR A 379 0.19 -15.45 -6.06
C TYR A 379 1.08 -16.43 -5.29
N ALA A 380 0.71 -17.71 -5.18
CA ALA A 380 1.57 -18.74 -4.58
C ALA A 380 2.86 -18.95 -5.39
N LYS A 381 2.76 -18.98 -6.72
CA LYS A 381 3.94 -19.01 -7.60
C LYS A 381 4.79 -17.74 -7.47
N LEU A 382 4.17 -16.58 -7.38
CA LEU A 382 4.84 -15.30 -7.23
C LEU A 382 5.63 -15.21 -5.92
N LYS A 383 5.07 -15.77 -4.83
CA LYS A 383 5.74 -15.91 -3.52
C LYS A 383 6.81 -17.00 -3.48
N GLY A 384 7.04 -17.71 -4.59
CA GLY A 384 8.08 -18.72 -4.67
C GLY A 384 7.73 -20.05 -3.98
N VAL A 385 6.44 -20.33 -3.73
CA VAL A 385 6.02 -21.62 -3.18
C VAL A 385 6.48 -22.75 -4.10
N PRO A 386 7.18 -23.79 -3.59
CA PRO A 386 7.67 -24.90 -4.38
C PRO A 386 6.55 -25.60 -5.17
N ARG A 387 6.83 -26.01 -6.40
CA ARG A 387 5.82 -26.59 -7.31
C ARG A 387 5.03 -27.75 -6.70
N HIS A 388 5.69 -28.61 -5.92
CA HIS A 388 5.04 -29.76 -5.28
C HIS A 388 4.10 -29.39 -4.13
N LEU A 389 4.25 -28.19 -3.54
CA LEU A 389 3.39 -27.68 -2.44
C LEU A 389 2.28 -26.76 -2.92
N LEU A 390 2.29 -26.30 -4.19
CA LEU A 390 1.33 -25.31 -4.70
C LEU A 390 -0.12 -25.71 -4.49
N ALA A 391 -0.48 -26.94 -4.88
CA ALA A 391 -1.87 -27.41 -4.75
C ALA A 391 -2.31 -27.48 -3.29
N GLN A 392 -1.44 -28.00 -2.41
CA GLN A 392 -1.70 -28.11 -0.98
C GLN A 392 -1.84 -26.73 -0.32
N THR A 393 -0.96 -25.77 -0.67
CA THR A 393 -1.02 -24.40 -0.14
C THR A 393 -2.31 -23.70 -0.58
N VAL A 394 -2.68 -23.80 -1.86
CA VAL A 394 -3.92 -23.20 -2.38
C VAL A 394 -5.14 -23.83 -1.71
N GLU A 395 -5.17 -25.15 -1.55
CA GLU A 395 -6.28 -25.83 -0.88
C GLU A 395 -6.39 -25.43 0.61
N ALA A 396 -5.26 -25.33 1.31
CA ALA A 396 -5.23 -24.85 2.69
C ALA A 396 -5.76 -23.41 2.80
N CYS A 397 -5.34 -22.52 1.91
CA CYS A 397 -5.87 -21.15 1.85
C CYS A 397 -7.38 -21.13 1.57
N LEU A 398 -7.87 -21.91 0.60
CA LEU A 398 -9.30 -22.02 0.28
C LEU A 398 -10.12 -22.53 1.47
N LYS A 399 -9.62 -23.52 2.21
CA LYS A 399 -10.24 -24.03 3.43
C LYS A 399 -10.26 -22.95 4.52
N GLY A 400 -9.12 -22.28 4.72
CA GLY A 400 -8.96 -21.22 5.72
C GLY A 400 -9.97 -20.08 5.53
N VAL A 401 -10.29 -19.68 4.29
CA VAL A 401 -11.25 -18.59 4.00
C VAL A 401 -12.65 -19.10 3.65
N SER A 402 -12.93 -20.40 3.80
CA SER A 402 -14.24 -21.02 3.49
C SER A 402 -14.72 -20.79 2.06
N LEU A 403 -13.82 -20.88 1.06
CA LEU A 403 -14.13 -20.69 -0.36
C LEU A 403 -13.93 -21.95 -1.21
N VAL A 404 -13.80 -23.14 -0.62
CA VAL A 404 -13.58 -24.41 -1.32
C VAL A 404 -14.64 -24.71 -2.38
N THR A 405 -15.93 -24.45 -2.07
CA THR A 405 -17.07 -24.68 -2.98
C THR A 405 -17.10 -23.74 -4.18
N THR A 406 -16.39 -22.62 -4.10
CA THR A 406 -16.39 -21.57 -5.13
C THR A 406 -15.07 -21.44 -5.87
N LYS A 407 -14.13 -22.38 -5.67
CA LYS A 407 -12.77 -22.34 -6.22
C LYS A 407 -12.72 -22.15 -7.74
N THR A 408 -13.65 -22.75 -8.49
CA THR A 408 -13.74 -22.67 -9.96
C THR A 408 -14.56 -21.48 -10.47
N ARG A 409 -15.20 -20.69 -9.57
CA ARG A 409 -15.92 -19.49 -9.98
C ARG A 409 -14.96 -18.36 -10.33
N ARG A 410 -15.30 -17.59 -11.36
CA ARG A 410 -14.57 -16.35 -11.71
C ARG A 410 -14.79 -15.29 -10.65
N ILE A 411 -13.76 -14.54 -10.33
CA ILE A 411 -13.79 -13.48 -9.30
C ILE A 411 -14.86 -12.45 -9.57
N GLY A 412 -15.05 -12.03 -10.83
CA GLY A 412 -16.10 -11.07 -11.19
C GLY A 412 -17.55 -11.54 -10.95
N ARG A 413 -17.76 -12.82 -10.59
CA ARG A 413 -19.07 -13.39 -10.25
C ARG A 413 -19.23 -13.66 -8.74
N LEU A 414 -18.28 -13.27 -7.93
CA LEU A 414 -18.32 -13.40 -6.47
C LEU A 414 -19.00 -12.19 -5.84
N SER A 415 -19.63 -12.38 -4.67
CA SER A 415 -20.06 -11.27 -3.83
C SER A 415 -18.87 -10.47 -3.30
N GLY A 416 -19.07 -9.21 -2.91
CA GLY A 416 -18.01 -8.37 -2.32
C GLY A 416 -17.33 -9.02 -1.12
N GLY A 417 -18.11 -9.63 -0.20
CA GLY A 417 -17.56 -10.36 0.93
C GLY A 417 -16.73 -11.60 0.55
N MET A 418 -17.08 -12.28 -0.56
CA MET A 418 -16.27 -13.38 -1.09
C MET A 418 -14.97 -12.86 -1.75
N GLN A 419 -15.04 -11.75 -2.48
CA GLN A 419 -13.85 -11.10 -3.06
C GLN A 419 -12.90 -10.65 -1.95
N ARG A 420 -13.43 -10.07 -0.86
CA ARG A 420 -12.63 -9.68 0.30
C ARG A 420 -11.94 -10.87 0.97
N ARG A 421 -12.63 -12.02 1.08
CA ARG A 421 -12.00 -13.25 1.59
C ARG A 421 -10.89 -13.78 0.66
N VAL A 422 -11.02 -13.60 -0.66
CA VAL A 422 -9.92 -13.91 -1.60
C VAL A 422 -8.73 -12.98 -1.37
N SER A 423 -8.97 -11.67 -1.17
CA SER A 423 -7.91 -10.69 -0.88
C SER A 423 -7.17 -11.02 0.43
N LEU A 424 -7.90 -11.45 1.47
CA LEU A 424 -7.28 -11.94 2.71
C LEU A 424 -6.47 -13.23 2.46
N ALA A 425 -7.01 -14.19 1.70
CA ALA A 425 -6.28 -15.41 1.36
C ALA A 425 -4.96 -15.12 0.64
N ILE A 426 -4.97 -14.16 -0.30
CA ILE A 426 -3.75 -13.69 -1.00
C ILE A 426 -2.72 -13.16 -0.01
N SER A 427 -3.13 -12.39 1.00
CA SER A 427 -2.21 -11.83 1.99
C SER A 427 -1.58 -12.90 2.91
N LEU A 428 -2.17 -14.08 3.01
CA LEU A 428 -1.68 -15.21 3.81
C LEU A 428 -0.79 -16.18 3.03
N ILE A 429 -0.80 -16.11 1.69
CA ILE A 429 -0.01 -17.01 0.83
C ILE A 429 1.48 -16.82 1.07
N GLY A 430 2.21 -17.95 1.12
CA GLY A 430 3.66 -17.98 1.28
C GLY A 430 4.13 -17.79 2.71
N ASP A 431 3.25 -17.92 3.68
CA ASP A 431 3.52 -17.86 5.12
C ASP A 431 4.29 -16.60 5.54
N PRO A 432 3.72 -15.39 5.32
CA PRO A 432 4.38 -14.15 5.63
C PRO A 432 4.60 -13.98 7.14
N SER A 433 5.74 -13.42 7.53
CA SER A 433 6.05 -13.08 8.93
C SER A 433 5.27 -11.85 9.41
N ILE A 434 4.97 -10.92 8.49
CA ILE A 434 4.19 -9.71 8.78
C ILE A 434 3.07 -9.51 7.75
N ILE A 435 1.88 -9.14 8.24
CA ILE A 435 0.69 -8.94 7.40
C ILE A 435 0.11 -7.56 7.68
N PHE A 436 -0.07 -6.78 6.63
CA PHE A 436 -0.77 -5.48 6.68
C PHE A 436 -2.19 -5.63 6.15
N LEU A 437 -3.17 -5.27 6.97
CA LEU A 437 -4.59 -5.30 6.65
C LEU A 437 -5.14 -3.87 6.71
N ASP A 438 -5.44 -3.28 5.54
CA ASP A 438 -5.99 -1.91 5.48
C ASP A 438 -7.52 -1.98 5.41
N GLU A 439 -8.18 -1.68 6.53
CA GLU A 439 -9.64 -1.71 6.70
C GLU A 439 -10.30 -3.01 6.16
N PRO A 440 -9.91 -4.21 6.66
CA PRO A 440 -10.27 -5.48 6.03
C PRO A 440 -11.76 -5.80 6.06
N THR A 441 -12.54 -5.24 6.98
CA THR A 441 -13.96 -5.54 7.17
C THR A 441 -14.91 -4.42 6.74
N THR A 442 -14.37 -3.33 6.18
CA THR A 442 -15.18 -2.19 5.74
C THR A 442 -16.13 -2.60 4.62
N GLY A 443 -17.42 -2.25 4.77
CA GLY A 443 -18.47 -2.56 3.79
C GLY A 443 -18.97 -4.00 3.79
N LEU A 444 -18.59 -4.81 4.77
CA LEU A 444 -19.10 -6.17 4.95
C LEU A 444 -20.32 -6.19 5.89
N ASP A 445 -21.21 -7.15 5.65
CA ASP A 445 -22.31 -7.46 6.55
C ASP A 445 -21.81 -8.03 7.89
N PRO A 446 -22.58 -7.97 8.99
CA PRO A 446 -22.14 -8.35 10.33
C PRO A 446 -21.67 -9.81 10.43
N GLU A 447 -22.32 -10.74 9.71
CA GLU A 447 -21.94 -12.15 9.71
C GLU A 447 -20.60 -12.37 9.03
N THR A 448 -20.41 -11.80 7.84
CA THR A 448 -19.14 -11.86 7.11
C THR A 448 -18.02 -11.20 7.90
N LYS A 449 -18.31 -10.09 8.60
CA LYS A 449 -17.36 -9.37 9.46
C LYS A 449 -16.84 -10.28 10.60
N ARG A 450 -17.74 -10.96 11.32
CA ARG A 450 -17.36 -11.91 12.38
C ARG A 450 -16.54 -13.10 11.85
N ASN A 451 -16.92 -13.61 10.68
CA ASN A 451 -16.17 -14.67 10.02
C ASN A 451 -14.74 -14.21 9.66
N MET A 452 -14.58 -12.98 9.17
CA MET A 452 -13.26 -12.38 8.92
C MET A 452 -12.44 -12.22 10.17
N TRP A 453 -13.03 -11.81 11.30
CA TRP A 453 -12.34 -11.72 12.58
C TRP A 453 -11.82 -13.09 13.04
N THR A 454 -12.61 -14.12 12.90
CA THR A 454 -12.19 -15.50 13.21
C THR A 454 -10.99 -15.90 12.35
N LEU A 455 -11.00 -15.59 11.04
CA LEU A 455 -9.91 -15.89 10.14
C LEU A 455 -8.62 -15.14 10.47
N ILE A 456 -8.72 -13.86 10.81
CA ILE A 456 -7.59 -13.04 11.26
C ILE A 456 -7.02 -13.58 12.57
N GLY A 457 -7.90 -13.96 13.53
CA GLY A 457 -7.50 -14.58 14.80
C GLY A 457 -6.75 -15.90 14.61
N LEU A 458 -7.20 -16.74 13.68
CA LEU A 458 -6.52 -18.00 13.33
C LEU A 458 -5.16 -17.77 12.61
N ALA A 459 -5.00 -16.64 11.93
CA ALA A 459 -3.76 -16.29 11.25
C ALA A 459 -2.69 -15.68 12.19
N LYS A 460 -3.06 -15.28 13.42
CA LYS A 460 -2.18 -14.57 14.37
C LYS A 460 -0.97 -15.38 14.87
N PRO A 461 -1.05 -16.70 15.13
CA PRO A 461 0.09 -17.44 15.66
C PRO A 461 1.32 -17.33 14.74
N SER A 462 2.47 -17.06 15.33
CA SER A 462 3.78 -16.92 14.67
C SER A 462 3.91 -15.74 13.68
N ARG A 463 2.95 -14.81 13.64
CA ARG A 463 2.95 -13.66 12.72
C ARG A 463 2.70 -12.36 13.45
N CYS A 464 3.18 -11.28 12.84
CA CYS A 464 2.80 -9.93 13.21
C CYS A 464 1.68 -9.46 12.28
N ILE A 465 0.56 -9.00 12.81
CA ILE A 465 -0.55 -8.45 12.03
C ILE A 465 -0.70 -6.97 12.36
N VAL A 466 -0.65 -6.12 11.36
CA VAL A 466 -0.91 -4.68 11.48
C VAL A 466 -2.24 -4.38 10.81
N LEU A 467 -3.22 -4.02 11.61
CA LEU A 467 -4.58 -3.77 11.19
C LEU A 467 -4.90 -2.28 11.27
N THR A 468 -5.36 -1.65 10.18
CA THR A 468 -6.01 -0.35 10.28
C THR A 468 -7.51 -0.53 10.31
N THR A 469 -8.18 0.23 11.15
CA THR A 469 -9.64 0.24 11.22
C THR A 469 -10.16 1.58 11.74
N HIS A 470 -11.41 1.87 11.42
CA HIS A 470 -12.19 2.91 12.08
C HIS A 470 -13.28 2.31 13.00
N SER A 471 -13.37 0.96 13.06
CA SER A 471 -14.28 0.24 13.96
C SER A 471 -13.58 -0.11 15.25
N MET A 472 -14.08 0.45 16.36
CA MET A 472 -13.55 0.22 17.70
C MET A 472 -13.82 -1.21 18.17
N GLU A 473 -14.94 -1.79 17.76
CA GLU A 473 -15.28 -3.20 18.05
C GLU A 473 -14.26 -4.16 17.43
N GLU A 474 -13.83 -3.88 16.18
CA GLU A 474 -12.82 -4.69 15.50
C GLU A 474 -11.47 -4.62 16.22
N ALA A 475 -11.07 -3.43 16.63
CA ALA A 475 -9.84 -3.22 17.36
C ALA A 475 -9.86 -3.91 18.73
N ASP A 476 -10.97 -3.80 19.44
CA ASP A 476 -11.15 -4.41 20.76
C ASP A 476 -11.15 -5.95 20.70
N ALA A 477 -11.75 -6.51 19.61
CA ALA A 477 -11.86 -7.96 19.43
C ALA A 477 -10.55 -8.62 18.94
N LEU A 478 -9.74 -7.94 18.11
CA LEU A 478 -8.60 -8.55 17.43
C LEU A 478 -7.24 -8.10 17.96
N CYS A 479 -7.13 -6.84 18.39
CA CYS A 479 -5.83 -6.23 18.65
C CYS A 479 -5.41 -6.39 20.11
N GLY A 480 -4.18 -6.86 20.33
CA GLY A 480 -3.58 -6.91 21.67
C GLY A 480 -3.13 -5.53 22.14
N ARG A 481 -2.64 -4.70 21.20
CA ARG A 481 -2.21 -3.33 21.44
C ARG A 481 -2.76 -2.42 20.34
N ILE A 482 -3.16 -1.22 20.72
CA ILE A 482 -3.87 -0.26 19.87
C ILE A 482 -3.12 1.07 19.93
N GLY A 483 -2.87 1.66 18.76
CA GLY A 483 -2.39 3.02 18.61
C GLY A 483 -3.46 3.89 17.95
N ILE A 484 -3.76 5.04 18.53
CA ILE A 484 -4.71 6.00 17.95
C ILE A 484 -3.94 7.13 17.27
N MET A 485 -4.15 7.27 15.96
CA MET A 485 -3.59 8.37 15.17
C MET A 485 -4.59 9.48 14.97
N ALA A 486 -4.14 10.73 15.11
CA ALA A 486 -4.87 11.91 14.69
C ALA A 486 -3.92 12.91 14.06
N TYR A 487 -4.34 13.56 12.96
CA TYR A 487 -3.58 14.59 12.24
C TYR A 487 -2.13 14.24 11.90
N GLY A 488 -1.87 12.95 11.62
CA GLY A 488 -0.56 12.44 11.22
C GLY A 488 0.40 12.12 12.35
N SER A 489 -0.03 12.22 13.61
CA SER A 489 0.74 11.86 14.81
C SER A 489 0.06 10.72 15.57
N LEU A 490 0.84 9.88 16.25
CA LEU A 490 0.35 8.89 17.19
C LEU A 490 0.02 9.61 18.51
N ARG A 491 -1.22 9.51 18.99
CA ARG A 491 -1.71 10.25 20.16
C ARG A 491 -1.71 9.43 21.43
N CYS A 492 -2.00 8.16 21.33
CA CYS A 492 -1.92 7.23 22.46
C CYS A 492 -1.58 5.82 21.97
N LEU A 493 -1.08 5.01 22.87
CA LEU A 493 -0.62 3.65 22.63
C LEU A 493 -0.86 2.80 23.86
N GLY A 494 -1.44 1.60 23.71
CA GLY A 494 -1.64 0.70 24.82
C GLY A 494 -2.58 -0.45 24.51
N THR A 495 -2.84 -1.30 25.49
CA THR A 495 -3.91 -2.31 25.41
C THR A 495 -5.27 -1.64 25.49
N SER A 496 -6.31 -2.28 24.96
CA SER A 496 -7.68 -1.75 25.06
C SER A 496 -8.08 -1.40 26.50
N LEU A 497 -7.76 -2.28 27.45
CA LEU A 497 -8.05 -2.05 28.87
C LEU A 497 -7.30 -0.83 29.42
N HIS A 498 -5.99 -0.71 29.12
CA HIS A 498 -5.17 0.42 29.53
C HIS A 498 -5.71 1.76 28.99
N LEU A 499 -6.09 1.78 27.71
CA LEU A 499 -6.64 2.99 27.08
C LEU A 499 -8.00 3.38 27.68
N LYS A 500 -8.86 2.39 27.98
CA LYS A 500 -10.15 2.61 28.67
C LYS A 500 -9.95 3.19 30.08
N HIS A 501 -8.96 2.72 30.82
CA HIS A 501 -8.65 3.25 32.17
C HIS A 501 -8.01 4.64 32.11
N LYS A 502 -7.07 4.87 31.20
CA LYS A 502 -6.31 6.13 31.12
C LYS A 502 -7.12 7.30 30.55
N PHE A 503 -7.87 7.05 29.49
CA PHE A 503 -8.59 8.08 28.75
C PHE A 503 -10.11 8.00 28.90
N GLY A 504 -10.64 6.91 29.42
CA GLY A 504 -12.05 6.75 29.71
C GLY A 504 -12.50 7.71 30.82
N ASP A 505 -13.80 7.98 30.85
CA ASP A 505 -14.40 8.88 31.84
C ASP A 505 -14.74 8.17 33.17
N GLY A 506 -14.13 7.01 33.43
CA GLY A 506 -14.46 6.16 34.60
C GLY A 506 -15.65 5.25 34.33
N ASP A 507 -15.87 4.31 35.23
CA ASP A 507 -17.00 3.39 35.15
C ASP A 507 -18.32 4.15 35.29
N LYS A 508 -19.36 3.68 34.61
CA LYS A 508 -20.69 4.28 34.57
C LYS A 508 -21.69 3.33 35.18
N LEU A 509 -22.50 3.84 36.09
CA LEU A 509 -23.64 3.12 36.65
C LEU A 509 -24.90 3.57 35.91
N ASP A 510 -25.43 2.72 35.06
CA ASP A 510 -26.71 2.93 34.39
C ASP A 510 -27.80 2.32 35.30
N PHE A 511 -28.86 3.08 35.56
CA PHE A 511 -29.97 2.60 36.35
C PHE A 511 -31.30 3.12 35.81
N THR A 512 -32.33 2.28 35.86
CA THR A 512 -33.67 2.55 35.39
C THR A 512 -34.63 2.70 36.57
N CYS A 513 -35.26 3.85 36.70
CA CYS A 513 -36.22 4.14 37.75
C CYS A 513 -37.67 4.01 37.27
N ARG A 514 -38.59 3.66 38.16
CA ARG A 514 -40.03 3.69 37.90
C ARG A 514 -40.50 5.11 37.54
N PRO A 515 -41.52 5.23 36.69
CA PRO A 515 -42.13 6.53 36.40
C PRO A 515 -42.66 7.18 37.70
N GLY A 516 -42.16 8.39 37.98
CA GLY A 516 -42.52 9.15 39.21
C GLY A 516 -41.57 8.99 40.40
N GLU A 517 -40.67 8.00 40.40
CA GLU A 517 -39.70 7.74 41.51
C GLU A 517 -38.26 8.08 41.12
N VAL A 518 -38.06 8.78 40.02
CA VAL A 518 -36.74 9.12 39.46
C VAL A 518 -35.86 9.89 40.43
N GLU A 519 -36.43 10.88 41.15
CA GLU A 519 -35.68 11.68 42.12
C GLU A 519 -35.30 10.90 43.37
N ALA A 520 -36.13 9.92 43.82
CA ALA A 520 -35.80 9.00 44.90
C ALA A 520 -34.64 8.08 44.49
N GLY A 521 -34.68 7.52 43.28
CA GLY A 521 -33.57 6.71 42.75
C GLY A 521 -32.28 7.50 42.64
N LYS A 522 -32.32 8.72 42.11
CA LYS A 522 -31.14 9.59 42.01
C LYS A 522 -30.60 9.97 43.42
N ALA A 523 -31.45 10.21 44.39
CA ALA A 523 -31.05 10.52 45.76
C ALA A 523 -30.35 9.32 46.42
N CYS A 524 -30.90 8.12 46.25
CA CYS A 524 -30.30 6.88 46.76
C CYS A 524 -28.89 6.65 46.14
N ILE A 525 -28.75 6.80 44.84
CA ILE A 525 -27.45 6.61 44.18
C ILE A 525 -26.45 7.70 44.59
N ARG A 526 -26.88 8.96 44.82
CA ARG A 526 -26.01 10.03 45.36
C ARG A 526 -25.55 9.76 46.80
N GLU A 527 -26.38 9.13 47.58
CA GLU A 527 -26.00 8.72 48.95
C GLU A 527 -24.96 7.61 48.93
N LEU A 528 -25.10 6.65 48.02
CA LEU A 528 -24.16 5.54 47.86
C LEU A 528 -22.84 5.97 47.23
N ILE A 529 -22.88 6.96 46.33
CA ILE A 529 -21.70 7.47 45.59
C ILE A 529 -21.67 8.99 45.68
N PRO A 530 -21.26 9.57 46.81
CA PRO A 530 -21.29 11.04 47.02
C PRO A 530 -20.41 11.84 46.04
N SER A 531 -19.31 11.24 45.59
CA SER A 531 -18.36 11.81 44.63
C SER A 531 -18.71 11.54 43.15
N GLY A 532 -19.80 10.83 42.88
CA GLY A 532 -20.27 10.51 41.55
C GLY A 532 -20.92 11.71 40.84
N GLN A 533 -20.76 11.79 39.52
CA GLN A 533 -21.39 12.82 38.71
C GLN A 533 -22.55 12.25 37.90
N LEU A 534 -23.75 12.76 38.12
CA LEU A 534 -24.91 12.43 37.30
C LEU A 534 -24.74 13.04 35.88
N GLN A 535 -24.69 12.21 34.86
CA GLN A 535 -24.40 12.66 33.48
C GLN A 535 -25.68 12.99 32.71
N ASP A 536 -26.83 12.39 33.02
CA ASP A 536 -28.01 12.63 32.21
C ASP A 536 -29.30 12.63 33.04
N ALA A 537 -30.18 13.54 32.73
CA ALA A 537 -31.49 13.65 33.31
C ALA A 537 -32.49 12.86 32.49
N GLY A 538 -32.38 11.52 32.58
CA GLY A 538 -33.45 10.61 32.25
C GLY A 538 -33.97 10.57 30.84
N THR A 539 -33.53 9.59 30.05
CA THR A 539 -34.23 9.23 28.81
C THR A 539 -35.47 8.39 29.18
N ALA A 540 -36.67 8.85 28.84
CA ALA A 540 -37.91 8.09 29.05
C ALA A 540 -37.93 6.89 28.07
N LEU A 541 -37.99 5.68 28.64
CA LEU A 541 -38.19 4.42 27.93
C LEU A 541 -39.59 3.86 28.20
N GLU A 542 -40.09 2.95 27.36
CA GLU A 542 -41.31 2.20 27.63
C GLU A 542 -41.10 1.33 28.89
N GLY A 543 -41.44 1.85 30.04
CA GLY A 543 -41.32 1.15 31.36
C GLY A 543 -40.51 1.86 32.42
N GLY A 544 -39.83 2.96 32.16
CA GLY A 544 -39.07 3.70 33.16
C GLY A 544 -38.22 4.82 32.62
N THR A 545 -37.50 5.52 33.49
CA THR A 545 -36.53 6.55 33.10
C THR A 545 -35.13 6.04 33.39
N GLN A 546 -34.33 5.91 32.36
CA GLN A 546 -32.92 5.52 32.49
C GLN A 546 -32.07 6.73 32.85
N CYS A 547 -31.24 6.58 33.87
CA CYS A 547 -30.28 7.57 34.32
C CYS A 547 -28.89 6.95 34.35
N THR A 548 -27.85 7.77 34.10
CA THR A 548 -26.45 7.34 34.09
C THR A 548 -25.67 8.17 35.12
N MET A 549 -24.98 7.50 36.06
CA MET A 549 -24.06 8.13 36.97
C MET A 549 -22.64 7.69 36.71
N ARG A 550 -21.73 8.64 36.63
CA ARG A 550 -20.31 8.41 36.49
C ARG A 550 -19.66 8.17 37.83
N LEU A 551 -18.92 7.08 37.98
CA LEU A 551 -18.13 6.81 39.16
C LEU A 551 -16.85 7.66 39.16
N PRO A 552 -16.37 8.09 40.32
CA PRO A 552 -15.11 8.81 40.42
C PRO A 552 -13.96 7.90 39.98
N SER A 553 -13.05 8.46 39.15
CA SER A 553 -11.85 7.77 38.68
C SER A 553 -10.62 8.61 39.00
N GLY A 554 -9.54 8.02 39.54
CA GLY A 554 -8.27 8.69 39.80
C GLY A 554 -7.81 8.58 41.25
N ALA A 555 -6.66 9.15 41.58
CA ALA A 555 -6.00 9.10 42.87
C ALA A 555 -6.77 9.77 44.03
N ASP A 556 -7.76 10.59 43.71
CA ASP A 556 -8.63 11.29 44.70
C ASP A 556 -9.94 10.58 45.02
N ALA A 557 -10.18 9.42 44.39
CA ALA A 557 -11.32 8.58 44.74
C ALA A 557 -10.94 7.71 45.93
N GLU A 558 -11.51 7.96 47.10
CA GLU A 558 -11.71 6.87 48.05
C GLU A 558 -12.32 5.71 47.27
N ALA A 559 -11.54 4.64 47.11
CA ALA A 559 -11.90 3.52 46.25
C ALA A 559 -13.25 2.99 46.71
N VAL A 560 -14.33 3.34 46.01
CA VAL A 560 -15.64 2.74 46.19
C VAL A 560 -15.43 1.25 45.97
N ARG A 561 -15.49 0.47 47.07
CA ARG A 561 -15.35 -0.99 46.95
C ARG A 561 -16.57 -1.50 46.21
N LEU A 562 -16.37 -1.85 44.92
CA LEU A 562 -17.46 -2.32 44.07
C LEU A 562 -18.30 -3.44 44.71
N SER A 563 -17.67 -4.29 45.54
CA SER A 563 -18.37 -5.35 46.25
C SER A 563 -19.34 -4.82 47.32
N GLU A 564 -19.03 -3.70 47.96
CA GLU A 564 -19.91 -3.03 48.94
C GLU A 564 -21.02 -2.29 48.19
N LEU A 565 -20.68 -1.59 47.13
CA LEU A 565 -21.65 -0.91 46.29
C LEU A 565 -22.70 -1.87 45.72
N PHE A 566 -22.27 -3.02 45.20
CA PHE A 566 -23.22 -4.01 44.66
C PHE A 566 -24.16 -4.55 45.73
N ARG A 567 -23.67 -4.82 46.94
CA ARG A 567 -24.51 -5.29 48.04
C ARG A 567 -25.52 -4.23 48.46
N GLU A 568 -25.08 -2.99 48.63
CA GLU A 568 -25.95 -1.89 49.01
C GLU A 568 -26.97 -1.52 47.93
N LEU A 569 -26.60 -1.65 46.66
CA LEU A 569 -27.53 -1.47 45.55
C LEU A 569 -28.60 -2.56 45.54
N ASP A 570 -28.22 -3.83 45.70
CA ASP A 570 -29.19 -4.95 45.76
C ASP A 570 -30.18 -4.78 46.94
N ASP A 571 -29.70 -4.30 48.07
CA ASP A 571 -30.54 -4.12 49.28
C ASP A 571 -31.46 -2.89 49.13
N LYS A 572 -30.99 -1.75 48.57
CA LYS A 572 -31.71 -0.47 48.57
C LYS A 572 -32.44 -0.14 47.27
N ALA A 573 -32.08 -0.79 46.16
CA ALA A 573 -32.58 -0.44 44.83
C ALA A 573 -34.11 -0.58 44.70
N SER A 574 -34.66 -1.65 45.27
CA SER A 574 -36.10 -1.91 45.20
C SER A 574 -36.91 -0.85 45.94
N ASP A 575 -36.42 -0.39 47.10
CA ASP A 575 -37.08 0.60 47.96
C ASP A 575 -36.97 2.03 47.36
N ALA A 576 -35.89 2.26 46.60
CA ALA A 576 -35.65 3.54 45.90
C ALA A 576 -36.32 3.63 44.50
N GLY A 577 -37.13 2.63 44.14
CA GLY A 577 -37.84 2.63 42.85
C GLY A 577 -36.94 2.30 41.64
N ILE A 578 -35.77 1.76 41.88
CA ILE A 578 -34.85 1.32 40.81
C ILE A 578 -35.30 -0.08 40.36
N ILE A 579 -35.60 -0.22 39.06
CA ILE A 579 -36.07 -1.47 38.44
C ILE A 579 -34.87 -2.34 38.06
N GLU A 580 -33.87 -1.71 37.47
CA GLU A 580 -32.69 -2.38 36.93
C GLU A 580 -31.48 -1.46 37.04
N TRP A 581 -30.31 -2.01 37.28
CA TRP A 581 -29.05 -1.30 37.27
C TRP A 581 -27.94 -2.14 36.67
N ALA A 582 -26.96 -1.47 36.02
CA ALA A 582 -25.81 -2.12 35.41
C ALA A 582 -24.58 -1.24 35.55
N LEU A 583 -23.45 -1.84 35.89
CA LEU A 583 -22.15 -1.18 35.85
C LEU A 583 -21.51 -1.41 34.47
N ARG A 584 -21.17 -0.33 33.83
CA ARG A 584 -20.58 -0.37 32.48
C ARG A 584 -19.22 0.30 32.50
N GLN A 585 -18.23 -0.38 31.97
CA GLN A 585 -16.91 0.21 31.68
C GLN A 585 -17.01 1.16 30.48
N PRO A 586 -16.12 2.19 30.40
CA PRO A 586 -16.07 3.06 29.22
C PRO A 586 -15.80 2.26 27.95
N SER A 587 -16.48 2.60 26.88
CA SER A 587 -16.28 1.97 25.59
C SER A 587 -15.04 2.54 24.89
N MET A 588 -14.41 1.74 24.00
CA MET A 588 -13.32 2.25 23.14
C MET A 588 -13.78 3.39 22.24
N GLU A 589 -15.08 3.46 21.92
CA GLU A 589 -15.66 4.55 21.13
C GLU A 589 -15.62 5.88 21.89
N GLU A 590 -15.95 5.86 23.18
CA GLU A 590 -15.87 7.05 24.04
C GLU A 590 -14.43 7.56 24.17
N VAL A 591 -13.47 6.65 24.37
CA VAL A 591 -12.03 6.95 24.41
C VAL A 591 -11.59 7.60 23.10
N PHE A 592 -11.97 7.00 21.97
CA PHE A 592 -11.62 7.50 20.64
C PHE A 592 -12.19 8.91 20.39
N LEU A 593 -13.48 9.12 20.67
CA LEU A 593 -14.13 10.42 20.49
C LEU A 593 -13.48 11.50 21.34
N LYS A 594 -13.09 11.17 22.57
CA LYS A 594 -12.40 12.11 23.46
C LYS A 594 -11.03 12.53 22.90
N ILE A 595 -10.23 11.55 22.44
CA ILE A 595 -8.91 11.81 21.85
C ILE A 595 -9.06 12.58 20.53
N ALA A 596 -10.04 12.23 19.69
CA ALA A 596 -10.30 12.93 18.43
C ALA A 596 -10.66 14.40 18.67
N ARG A 597 -11.58 14.69 19.59
CA ARG A 597 -11.98 16.06 19.96
C ARG A 597 -10.82 16.86 20.55
N ALA A 598 -10.03 16.28 21.45
CA ALA A 598 -8.85 16.94 22.01
C ALA A 598 -7.86 17.34 20.91
N SER A 599 -7.65 16.44 19.93
CA SER A 599 -6.76 16.69 18.78
C SER A 599 -7.31 17.74 17.83
N GLU A 600 -8.64 17.87 17.66
CA GLU A 600 -9.27 18.93 16.86
C GLU A 600 -9.03 20.32 17.48
N VAL A 601 -9.28 20.45 18.77
CA VAL A 601 -9.06 21.71 19.51
C VAL A 601 -7.61 22.16 19.43
N GLU A 602 -6.66 21.21 19.54
CA GLU A 602 -5.23 21.52 19.42
C GLU A 602 -4.86 21.99 18.01
N GLN A 603 -5.40 21.33 16.97
CA GLN A 603 -5.18 21.74 15.57
C GLN A 603 -5.75 23.11 15.25
N GLU A 604 -6.88 23.48 15.83
CA GLU A 604 -7.45 24.82 15.68
C GLU A 604 -6.57 25.87 16.33
N LYS A 605 -6.04 25.61 17.52
CA LYS A 605 -5.08 26.51 18.18
C LYS A 605 -3.83 26.73 17.32
N LEU A 606 -3.23 25.66 16.80
CA LEU A 606 -2.05 25.73 15.94
C LEU A 606 -2.31 26.55 14.66
N LYS A 607 -3.46 26.36 14.02
CA LYS A 607 -3.86 27.14 12.84
C LYS A 607 -4.02 28.63 13.17
N HIS A 608 -4.61 28.96 14.30
CA HIS A 608 -4.74 30.33 14.76
C HIS A 608 -3.37 30.98 15.00
N GLU A 609 -2.44 30.27 15.63
CA GLU A 609 -1.07 30.76 15.84
C GLU A 609 -0.30 30.97 14.55
N GLU A 610 -0.43 30.05 13.59
CA GLU A 610 0.21 30.18 12.27
C GLU A 610 -0.35 31.38 11.49
N THR A 611 -1.65 31.61 11.59
CA THR A 611 -2.30 32.77 10.96
C THR A 611 -1.81 34.08 11.58
N GLN A 612 -1.75 34.17 12.92
CA GLN A 612 -1.20 35.32 13.62
C GLN A 612 0.28 35.59 13.31
N LYS A 613 1.09 34.52 13.20
CA LYS A 613 2.50 34.63 12.78
C LYS A 613 2.66 35.12 11.34
N LYS A 614 1.76 34.73 10.44
CA LYS A 614 1.72 35.24 9.05
C LYS A 614 1.35 36.71 9.01
N ASP A 615 0.30 37.11 9.75
CA ASP A 615 -0.15 38.51 9.81
C ASP A 615 0.92 39.42 10.41
N ARG A 616 1.63 38.97 11.45
CA ARG A 616 2.77 39.73 12.02
C ARG A 616 3.95 39.85 11.05
N ARG A 617 4.18 38.85 10.16
CA ARG A 617 5.23 38.93 9.13
C ARG A 617 4.85 39.91 8.00
N VAL A 618 3.56 40.00 7.68
CA VAL A 618 3.06 40.97 6.66
C VAL A 618 3.07 42.41 7.20
N LEU A 619 2.89 42.59 8.51
CA LEU A 619 2.95 43.93 9.16
C LEU A 619 4.37 44.46 9.39
N ASN A 620 5.38 43.55 9.34
CA ASN A 620 6.79 43.91 9.53
C ASN A 620 7.58 44.01 8.20
N VAL A 621 6.93 43.98 7.06
CA VAL A 621 7.45 44.25 5.71
C VAL A 621 6.81 45.54 5.19
#